data_3ccaf5b9703e8cc1176ac9641e952b6b
#
_entry.id   3ccaf5b9703e8cc1176ac9641e952b6b
#
_cell.length_a   1.000
_cell.length_b   1.000
_cell.length_c   1.000
_cell.angle_alpha   90.00
_cell.angle_beta   90.00
_cell.angle_gamma   90.00
#
_symmetry.space_group_name_H-M   'P 1'
#
loop_
_entity.id
_entity.type
_entity.pdbx_description
1 polymer ?
#
loop_
_entity_poly.entity_id
_entity_poly.type
_entity_poly.pdbx_seq_one_letter_code
_entity_poly.pdbx_strand_id
1 'polypeptide(L)'
;MSKQALLNVNLIAARKGAAELEFAVKKVHSLDSSKGGPDGYLKAIEKRVEDLVFDEIEKFHKEDNLLSIHRGHEINNSNVTWILKPIDGTENFLNGYPHFSISLCAKIDDEIVSAVVIDPIRREEFSAFAGGGANLNNNKIRSSKQQSLIDAMLSFKKSKDKNYDFGKSHKELSNQNLNMRESGCVSLDLAYVGAGRLDGVWGYDINILDIAAGALIAQELSLIHISEPTRHTR
;
A
#
# COMPACT_ATOMS: atom_id res chain seq x y z
N MET A 1 -5.86 0.57 -23.54
CA MET A 1 -5.80 1.88 -22.86
C MET A 1 -4.36 2.22 -22.51
N SER A 2 -3.96 3.50 -22.46
CA SER A 2 -2.59 3.84 -22.07
C SER A 2 -2.38 3.72 -20.56
N LYS A 3 -1.19 3.30 -20.12
CA LYS A 3 -0.83 3.20 -18.69
C LYS A 3 -1.01 4.54 -17.95
N GLN A 4 -0.72 5.66 -18.64
CA GLN A 4 -0.92 7.01 -18.10
C GLN A 4 -2.40 7.33 -17.89
N ALA A 5 -3.30 6.87 -18.77
CA ALA A 5 -4.73 7.08 -18.59
C ALA A 5 -5.26 6.30 -17.36
N LEU A 6 -4.81 5.07 -17.16
CA LEU A 6 -5.13 4.30 -15.95
C LEU A 6 -4.58 4.98 -14.70
N LEU A 7 -3.37 5.55 -14.73
CA LEU A 7 -2.83 6.31 -13.61
C LEU A 7 -3.72 7.53 -13.28
N ASN A 8 -4.23 8.24 -14.27
CA ASN A 8 -5.12 9.38 -14.04
C ASN A 8 -6.41 8.96 -13.32
N VAL A 9 -6.97 7.80 -13.67
CA VAL A 9 -8.13 7.23 -12.97
C VAL A 9 -7.76 6.85 -11.54
N ASN A 10 -6.61 6.18 -11.33
CA ASN A 10 -6.11 5.86 -9.98
C ASN A 10 -6.03 7.13 -9.10
N LEU A 11 -5.45 8.20 -9.63
CA LEU A 11 -5.27 9.46 -8.91
C LEU A 11 -6.62 10.08 -8.50
N ILE A 12 -7.57 10.16 -9.42
CA ILE A 12 -8.89 10.76 -9.16
C ILE A 12 -9.63 9.93 -8.11
N ALA A 13 -9.66 8.61 -8.28
CA ALA A 13 -10.38 7.71 -7.39
C ALA A 13 -9.73 7.64 -6.00
N ALA A 14 -8.41 7.45 -5.91
CA ALA A 14 -7.71 7.35 -4.63
C ALA A 14 -7.78 8.65 -3.81
N ARG A 15 -7.78 9.82 -4.44
CA ARG A 15 -7.95 11.12 -3.75
C ARG A 15 -9.30 11.23 -3.04
N LYS A 16 -10.36 10.65 -3.58
CA LYS A 16 -11.68 10.61 -2.91
C LYS A 16 -11.63 9.75 -1.66
N GLY A 17 -11.02 8.57 -1.74
CA GLY A 17 -10.80 7.71 -0.59
C GLY A 17 -9.92 8.36 0.47
N ALA A 18 -8.83 9.01 0.07
CA ALA A 18 -7.92 9.71 0.98
C ALA A 18 -8.61 10.85 1.73
N ALA A 19 -9.46 11.64 1.05
CA ALA A 19 -10.25 12.69 1.70
C ALA A 19 -11.20 12.15 2.76
N GLU A 20 -11.84 11.00 2.50
CA GLU A 20 -12.67 10.32 3.51
C GLU A 20 -11.85 9.87 4.72
N LEU A 21 -10.64 9.33 4.50
CA LEU A 21 -9.75 8.91 5.59
C LEU A 21 -9.26 10.08 6.43
N GLU A 22 -8.90 11.22 5.81
CA GLU A 22 -8.52 12.45 6.54
C GLU A 22 -9.65 12.95 7.45
N PHE A 23 -10.89 12.80 7.02
CA PHE A 23 -12.05 13.15 7.84
C PHE A 23 -12.33 12.12 8.92
N ALA A 24 -12.29 10.83 8.58
CA ALA A 24 -12.66 9.74 9.46
C ALA A 24 -11.72 9.59 10.67
N VAL A 25 -10.40 9.75 10.45
CA VAL A 25 -9.42 9.59 11.55
C VAL A 25 -9.65 10.56 12.71
N LYS A 26 -10.20 11.72 12.46
CA LYS A 26 -10.52 12.73 13.50
C LYS A 26 -11.57 12.24 14.51
N LYS A 27 -12.32 11.19 14.16
CA LYS A 27 -13.40 10.64 14.99
C LYS A 27 -12.99 9.43 15.83
N VAL A 28 -11.81 8.84 15.58
CA VAL A 28 -11.41 7.57 16.23
C VAL A 28 -11.36 7.66 17.75
N HIS A 29 -10.98 8.82 18.31
CA HIS A 29 -10.92 9.03 19.77
C HIS A 29 -12.28 9.26 20.43
N SER A 30 -13.35 9.41 19.67
CA SER A 30 -14.73 9.63 20.17
C SER A 30 -15.67 8.45 19.92
N LEU A 31 -15.12 7.26 19.60
CA LEU A 31 -15.91 6.09 19.25
C LEU A 31 -16.61 5.51 20.50
N ASP A 32 -17.91 5.29 20.37
CA ASP A 32 -18.73 4.66 21.40
C ASP A 32 -18.77 3.14 21.19
N SER A 33 -18.42 2.38 22.22
CA SER A 33 -18.43 0.91 22.23
C SER A 33 -19.80 0.32 21.92
N SER A 34 -20.89 1.06 22.18
CA SER A 34 -22.28 0.60 21.93
C SER A 34 -22.62 0.47 20.43
N LYS A 35 -21.83 1.08 19.53
CA LYS A 35 -22.03 1.08 18.08
C LYS A 35 -21.03 0.21 17.32
N GLY A 36 -20.59 -0.90 17.92
CA GLY A 36 -19.62 -1.82 17.33
C GLY A 36 -18.16 -1.49 17.63
N GLY A 37 -17.92 -0.41 18.37
CA GLY A 37 -16.57 -0.02 18.80
C GLY A 37 -15.61 0.31 17.64
N PRO A 38 -14.29 0.28 17.91
CA PRO A 38 -13.25 0.58 16.90
C PRO A 38 -13.32 -0.32 15.66
N ASP A 39 -13.52 -1.63 15.85
CA ASP A 39 -13.55 -2.60 14.73
C ASP A 39 -14.77 -2.39 13.82
N GLY A 40 -15.94 -2.10 14.40
CA GLY A 40 -17.14 -1.78 13.62
C GLY A 40 -16.97 -0.48 12.83
N TYR A 41 -16.33 0.50 13.44
CA TYR A 41 -16.01 1.76 12.77
C TYR A 41 -15.02 1.56 11.62
N LEU A 42 -13.92 0.81 11.84
CA LEU A 42 -12.94 0.48 10.82
C LEU A 42 -13.63 -0.13 9.59
N LYS A 43 -14.41 -1.20 9.79
CA LYS A 43 -15.13 -1.88 8.70
C LYS A 43 -16.06 -0.94 7.93
N ALA A 44 -16.75 -0.06 8.64
CA ALA A 44 -17.65 0.91 8.01
C ALA A 44 -16.90 1.92 7.15
N ILE A 45 -15.74 2.40 7.62
CA ILE A 45 -14.90 3.34 6.85
C ILE A 45 -14.24 2.65 5.67
N GLU A 46 -13.68 1.45 5.84
CA GLU A 46 -13.10 0.68 4.74
C GLU A 46 -14.13 0.47 3.62
N LYS A 47 -15.35 0.01 3.96
CA LYS A 47 -16.42 -0.16 2.98
C LYS A 47 -16.79 1.15 2.29
N ARG A 48 -16.92 2.23 3.04
CA ARG A 48 -17.24 3.54 2.47
C ARG A 48 -16.16 4.04 1.51
N VAL A 49 -14.88 3.83 1.85
CA VAL A 49 -13.75 4.16 0.97
C VAL A 49 -13.79 3.31 -0.30
N GLU A 50 -14.08 2.00 -0.18
CA GLU A 50 -14.25 1.11 -1.33
C GLU A 50 -15.35 1.62 -2.26
N ASP A 51 -16.53 1.92 -1.72
CA ASP A 51 -17.66 2.43 -2.50
C ASP A 51 -17.28 3.73 -3.22
N LEU A 52 -16.69 4.70 -2.52
CA LEU A 52 -16.27 5.97 -3.13
C LEU A 52 -15.25 5.81 -4.26
N VAL A 53 -14.29 4.90 -4.08
CA VAL A 53 -13.22 4.64 -5.07
C VAL A 53 -13.78 3.90 -6.27
N PHE A 54 -14.51 2.82 -6.05
CA PHE A 54 -15.04 2.01 -7.13
C PHE A 54 -16.15 2.71 -7.91
N ASP A 55 -17.04 3.47 -7.24
CA ASP A 55 -18.01 4.33 -7.93
C ASP A 55 -17.33 5.31 -8.89
N GLU A 56 -16.11 5.80 -8.55
CA GLU A 56 -15.37 6.69 -9.45
C GLU A 56 -14.77 5.94 -10.62
N ILE A 57 -14.22 4.75 -10.39
CA ILE A 57 -13.67 3.88 -11.44
C ILE A 57 -14.78 3.45 -12.41
N GLU A 58 -15.89 2.98 -11.88
CA GLU A 58 -17.02 2.46 -12.68
C GLU A 58 -17.67 3.48 -13.62
N LYS A 59 -17.47 4.79 -13.41
CA LYS A 59 -17.92 5.82 -14.36
C LYS A 59 -17.31 5.67 -15.73
N PHE A 60 -16.10 5.17 -15.81
CA PHE A 60 -15.31 5.04 -17.03
C PHE A 60 -14.92 3.60 -17.35
N HIS A 61 -14.97 2.72 -16.35
CA HIS A 61 -14.41 1.36 -16.34
C HIS A 61 -15.38 0.35 -15.72
N LYS A 62 -16.64 0.39 -16.14
CA LYS A 62 -17.72 -0.40 -15.56
C LYS A 62 -17.54 -1.92 -15.69
N GLU A 63 -16.88 -2.37 -16.74
CA GLU A 63 -16.69 -3.79 -17.05
C GLU A 63 -15.33 -4.33 -16.53
N ASP A 64 -14.54 -3.49 -15.85
CA ASP A 64 -13.25 -3.94 -15.31
C ASP A 64 -13.42 -4.76 -14.03
N ASN A 65 -12.44 -5.62 -13.75
CA ASN A 65 -12.43 -6.44 -12.54
C ASN A 65 -12.03 -5.59 -11.33
N LEU A 66 -12.58 -5.92 -10.17
CA LEU A 66 -12.30 -5.22 -8.92
C LEU A 66 -11.78 -6.21 -7.89
N LEU A 67 -10.77 -5.82 -7.11
CA LEU A 67 -10.21 -6.60 -6.01
C LEU A 67 -10.02 -5.73 -4.78
N SER A 68 -10.69 -6.07 -3.68
CA SER A 68 -10.54 -5.38 -2.40
C SER A 68 -10.88 -6.30 -1.23
N ILE A 69 -10.79 -5.78 0.00
CA ILE A 69 -10.99 -6.58 1.21
C ILE A 69 -12.46 -6.94 1.46
N HIS A 70 -13.42 -6.06 1.13
CA HIS A 70 -14.85 -6.28 1.40
C HIS A 70 -15.61 -6.81 0.18
N ARG A 71 -15.34 -6.29 -1.02
CA ARG A 71 -15.94 -6.81 -2.26
C ARG A 71 -15.32 -8.16 -2.69
N GLY A 72 -14.12 -8.50 -2.19
CA GLY A 72 -13.39 -9.66 -2.67
C GLY A 72 -12.88 -9.46 -4.09
N HIS A 73 -12.94 -10.51 -4.91
CA HIS A 73 -12.55 -10.46 -6.32
C HIS A 73 -13.79 -10.54 -7.21
N GLU A 74 -14.24 -9.39 -7.68
CA GLU A 74 -15.32 -9.28 -8.68
C GLU A 74 -14.70 -9.43 -10.08
N ILE A 75 -15.04 -10.53 -10.78
CA ILE A 75 -14.48 -10.85 -12.10
C ILE A 75 -15.53 -10.52 -13.15
N ASN A 76 -15.19 -9.64 -14.06
CA ASN A 76 -15.94 -9.26 -15.24
C ASN A 76 -15.18 -9.70 -16.51
N ASN A 77 -15.60 -9.27 -17.68
CA ASN A 77 -14.98 -9.66 -18.96
C ASN A 77 -13.82 -8.75 -19.40
N SER A 78 -13.07 -8.18 -18.47
CA SER A 78 -11.95 -7.29 -18.74
C SER A 78 -10.61 -7.94 -18.42
N ASN A 79 -9.56 -7.53 -19.11
CA ASN A 79 -8.19 -7.88 -18.74
C ASN A 79 -7.60 -6.87 -17.74
N VAL A 80 -8.37 -5.86 -17.33
CA VAL A 80 -7.95 -4.88 -16.32
C VAL A 80 -8.56 -5.28 -14.97
N THR A 81 -7.73 -5.27 -13.93
CA THR A 81 -8.15 -5.45 -12.54
C THR A 81 -7.68 -4.26 -11.70
N TRP A 82 -8.62 -3.59 -11.05
CA TRP A 82 -8.32 -2.56 -10.07
C TRP A 82 -8.18 -3.19 -8.69
N ILE A 83 -7.03 -2.96 -8.04
CA ILE A 83 -6.70 -3.54 -6.74
C ILE A 83 -6.64 -2.41 -5.73
N LEU A 84 -7.53 -2.45 -4.74
CA LEU A 84 -7.68 -1.43 -3.72
C LEU A 84 -7.39 -1.98 -2.32
N LYS A 85 -6.52 -1.31 -1.59
CA LYS A 85 -6.41 -1.39 -0.13
C LYS A 85 -6.98 -0.09 0.46
N PRO A 86 -8.19 -0.12 1.03
CA PRO A 86 -8.86 1.09 1.52
C PRO A 86 -8.09 1.78 2.62
N ILE A 87 -7.57 1.00 3.57
CA ILE A 87 -6.72 1.47 4.68
C ILE A 87 -5.58 0.48 4.85
N ASP A 88 -4.35 0.92 4.61
CA ASP A 88 -3.15 0.22 5.08
C ASP A 88 -2.63 0.93 6.34
N GLY A 89 -2.24 0.14 7.36
CA GLY A 89 -1.97 0.68 8.70
C GLY A 89 -3.24 0.84 9.55
N THR A 90 -4.12 -0.15 9.56
CA THR A 90 -5.41 -0.13 10.26
C THR A 90 -5.26 0.11 11.77
N GLU A 91 -4.26 -0.50 12.41
CA GLU A 91 -3.96 -0.25 13.83
C GLU A 91 -3.55 1.20 14.08
N ASN A 92 -2.73 1.77 13.18
CA ASN A 92 -2.33 3.16 13.24
C ASN A 92 -3.54 4.09 13.09
N PHE A 93 -4.41 3.80 12.11
CA PHE A 93 -5.63 4.55 11.89
C PHE A 93 -6.54 4.54 13.14
N LEU A 94 -6.79 3.37 13.73
CA LEU A 94 -7.65 3.23 14.91
C LEU A 94 -7.07 3.93 16.15
N ASN A 95 -5.76 4.06 16.25
CA ASN A 95 -5.10 4.78 17.34
C ASN A 95 -4.86 6.26 17.03
N GLY A 96 -5.31 6.77 15.89
CA GLY A 96 -5.02 8.16 15.46
C GLY A 96 -3.53 8.42 15.22
N TYR A 97 -2.72 7.35 15.07
CA TYR A 97 -1.30 7.50 14.76
C TYR A 97 -1.13 7.86 13.28
N PRO A 98 -0.52 9.01 12.95
CA PRO A 98 -0.54 9.59 11.61
C PRO A 98 0.41 8.89 10.63
N HIS A 99 0.29 7.57 10.48
CA HIS A 99 1.06 6.75 9.55
C HIS A 99 0.20 5.61 8.99
N PHE A 100 -0.66 5.94 8.06
CA PHE A 100 -1.54 5.03 7.33
C PHE A 100 -1.79 5.59 5.93
N SER A 101 -2.25 4.76 5.02
CA SER A 101 -2.46 5.16 3.63
C SER A 101 -3.63 4.43 2.99
N ILE A 102 -4.07 4.97 1.85
CA ILE A 102 -4.84 4.25 0.85
C ILE A 102 -3.91 3.89 -0.30
N SER A 103 -4.07 2.70 -0.86
CA SER A 103 -3.35 2.30 -2.06
C SER A 103 -4.28 1.73 -3.12
N LEU A 104 -4.07 2.14 -4.36
CA LEU A 104 -4.85 1.72 -5.52
C LEU A 104 -3.91 1.48 -6.69
N CYS A 105 -4.11 0.37 -7.40
CA CYS A 105 -3.39 0.12 -8.63
C CYS A 105 -4.28 -0.53 -9.68
N ALA A 106 -3.88 -0.40 -10.96
CA ALA A 106 -4.47 -1.14 -12.05
C ALA A 106 -3.47 -2.20 -12.55
N LYS A 107 -3.96 -3.42 -12.71
CA LYS A 107 -3.27 -4.58 -13.27
C LYS A 107 -3.87 -4.89 -14.64
N ILE A 108 -3.04 -5.10 -15.67
CA ILE A 108 -3.46 -5.64 -16.97
C ILE A 108 -2.88 -7.05 -17.06
N ASP A 109 -3.73 -8.03 -17.29
CA ASP A 109 -3.38 -9.45 -17.20
C ASP A 109 -2.67 -9.75 -15.86
N ASP A 110 -1.38 -10.00 -15.85
CA ASP A 110 -0.61 -10.26 -14.63
C ASP A 110 0.37 -9.14 -14.24
N GLU A 111 0.40 -8.03 -14.98
CA GLU A 111 1.32 -6.92 -14.72
C GLU A 111 0.62 -5.73 -14.07
N ILE A 112 1.16 -5.20 -12.98
CA ILE A 112 0.73 -3.93 -12.41
C ILE A 112 1.27 -2.82 -13.30
N VAL A 113 0.37 -2.03 -13.89
CA VAL A 113 0.72 -1.04 -14.91
C VAL A 113 0.60 0.40 -14.44
N SER A 114 -0.15 0.66 -13.37
CA SER A 114 -0.23 1.97 -12.74
C SER A 114 -0.57 1.85 -11.26
N ALA A 115 -0.07 2.74 -10.42
CA ALA A 115 -0.24 2.68 -8.98
C ALA A 115 -0.23 4.06 -8.33
N VAL A 116 -0.97 4.17 -7.23
CA VAL A 116 -1.01 5.33 -6.35
C VAL A 116 -1.02 4.86 -4.89
N VAL A 117 -0.21 5.51 -4.04
CA VAL A 117 -0.27 5.40 -2.58
C VAL A 117 -0.41 6.80 -2.02
N ILE A 118 -1.41 7.06 -1.19
CA ILE A 118 -1.65 8.38 -0.60
C ILE A 118 -1.60 8.29 0.92
N ASP A 119 -0.72 9.08 1.53
CA ASP A 119 -0.78 9.43 2.95
C ASP A 119 -1.72 10.64 3.10
N PRO A 120 -2.92 10.46 3.67
CA PRO A 120 -3.89 11.56 3.76
C PRO A 120 -3.50 12.62 4.80
N ILE A 121 -2.65 12.26 5.78
CA ILE A 121 -2.27 13.16 6.87
C ILE A 121 -1.12 14.07 6.44
N ARG A 122 -0.10 13.52 5.79
CA ARG A 122 1.02 14.29 5.26
C ARG A 122 0.70 14.92 3.91
N ARG A 123 -0.43 14.54 3.29
CA ARG A 123 -0.82 14.94 1.94
C ARG A 123 0.27 14.60 0.92
N GLU A 124 0.82 13.42 1.06
CA GLU A 124 1.83 12.86 0.18
C GLU A 124 1.16 11.86 -0.77
N GLU A 125 1.29 12.12 -2.06
CA GLU A 125 0.74 11.30 -3.13
C GLU A 125 1.89 10.73 -3.94
N PHE A 126 2.15 9.44 -3.75
CA PHE A 126 3.12 8.67 -4.53
C PHE A 126 2.39 8.04 -5.71
N SER A 127 2.95 8.17 -6.90
CA SER A 127 2.32 7.67 -8.13
C SER A 127 3.35 7.15 -9.11
N ALA A 128 3.01 6.08 -9.84
CA ALA A 128 3.83 5.50 -10.88
C ALA A 128 2.98 4.85 -11.96
N PHE A 129 3.53 4.75 -13.17
CA PHE A 129 3.07 3.81 -14.20
C PHE A 129 4.27 3.10 -14.83
N ALA A 130 4.07 1.85 -15.26
CA ALA A 130 5.13 0.99 -15.75
C ALA A 130 5.85 1.59 -16.97
N GLY A 131 7.15 1.87 -16.80
CA GLY A 131 8.03 2.54 -17.76
C GLY A 131 7.98 4.08 -17.71
N GLY A 132 7.27 4.69 -16.73
CA GLY A 132 7.14 6.14 -16.60
C GLY A 132 7.93 6.77 -15.45
N GLY A 133 8.50 5.93 -14.59
CA GLY A 133 9.11 6.35 -13.34
C GLY A 133 8.06 6.66 -12.27
N ALA A 134 8.53 7.10 -11.11
CA ALA A 134 7.68 7.43 -9.97
C ALA A 134 7.78 8.90 -9.56
N ASN A 135 6.69 9.38 -8.96
CA ASN A 135 6.56 10.76 -8.52
C ASN A 135 6.01 10.83 -7.08
N LEU A 136 6.37 11.89 -6.37
CA LEU A 136 5.75 12.37 -5.15
C LEU A 136 5.19 13.76 -5.39
N ASN A 137 3.87 13.93 -5.23
CA ASN A 137 3.19 15.21 -5.49
C ASN A 137 3.61 15.83 -6.82
N ASN A 138 3.55 15.03 -7.92
CA ASN A 138 3.96 15.37 -9.29
C ASN A 138 5.46 15.66 -9.49
N ASN A 139 6.31 15.57 -8.49
CA ASN A 139 7.75 15.71 -8.62
C ASN A 139 8.42 14.34 -8.72
N LYS A 140 9.31 14.16 -9.71
CA LYS A 140 10.07 12.92 -9.86
C LYS A 140 10.87 12.61 -8.61
N ILE A 141 10.76 11.39 -8.12
CA ILE A 141 11.52 10.88 -6.98
C ILE A 141 12.64 9.96 -7.44
N ARG A 142 13.56 9.69 -6.54
CA ARG A 142 14.67 8.74 -6.73
C ARG A 142 14.89 7.98 -5.44
N SER A 143 15.26 6.72 -5.57
CA SER A 143 15.68 5.88 -4.47
C SER A 143 16.97 6.35 -3.81
N SER A 144 17.24 5.83 -2.63
CA SER A 144 18.51 6.05 -1.94
C SER A 144 19.68 5.47 -2.76
N LYS A 145 20.89 5.91 -2.45
CA LYS A 145 22.14 5.37 -3.02
C LYS A 145 22.80 4.34 -2.11
N GLN A 146 22.10 3.90 -1.07
CA GLN A 146 22.64 2.94 -0.10
C GLN A 146 22.87 1.58 -0.80
N GLN A 147 24.09 1.07 -0.71
CA GLN A 147 24.50 -0.20 -1.32
C GLN A 147 24.94 -1.24 -0.29
N SER A 148 24.95 -0.88 0.99
CA SER A 148 25.35 -1.74 2.09
C SER A 148 24.21 -1.86 3.09
N LEU A 149 24.12 -2.98 3.77
CA LEU A 149 23.21 -3.12 4.92
C LEU A 149 23.67 -2.30 6.13
N ILE A 150 24.98 -2.00 6.24
CA ILE A 150 25.50 -1.19 7.34
C ILE A 150 24.90 0.22 7.24
N ASP A 151 24.32 0.69 8.35
CA ASP A 151 23.63 1.97 8.50
C ASP A 151 22.37 2.14 7.62
N ALA A 152 21.96 1.10 6.90
CA ALA A 152 20.72 1.13 6.12
C ALA A 152 19.50 1.32 7.02
N MET A 153 18.49 2.03 6.50
CA MET A 153 17.19 2.21 7.15
C MET A 153 16.17 1.26 6.54
N LEU A 154 15.78 0.24 7.28
CA LEU A 154 14.83 -0.77 6.85
C LEU A 154 13.52 -0.66 7.63
N SER A 155 12.40 -0.83 6.93
CA SER A 155 11.13 -1.16 7.56
C SER A 155 10.85 -2.65 7.47
N PHE A 156 10.09 -3.16 8.44
CA PHE A 156 9.69 -4.55 8.42
C PHE A 156 8.25 -4.73 8.87
N LYS A 157 7.61 -5.78 8.33
CA LYS A 157 6.30 -6.24 8.76
C LYS A 157 6.45 -7.56 9.49
N LYS A 158 6.02 -7.57 10.76
CA LYS A 158 5.98 -8.79 11.56
C LYS A 158 4.96 -9.77 10.97
N SER A 159 5.38 -11.03 10.77
CA SER A 159 4.48 -12.10 10.37
C SER A 159 3.49 -12.46 11.48
N LYS A 160 2.27 -12.81 11.10
CA LYS A 160 1.28 -13.45 11.98
C LYS A 160 1.45 -14.97 12.01
N ASP A 161 2.27 -15.55 11.13
CA ASP A 161 2.59 -16.98 11.11
C ASP A 161 3.45 -17.35 12.33
N LYS A 162 2.90 -18.18 13.20
CA LYS A 162 3.57 -18.65 14.42
C LYS A 162 4.78 -19.57 14.14
N ASN A 163 4.88 -20.12 12.93
CA ASN A 163 6.00 -20.97 12.53
C ASN A 163 7.22 -20.16 12.07
N TYR A 164 7.07 -18.86 11.90
CA TYR A 164 8.15 -17.97 11.49
C TYR A 164 8.82 -17.36 12.72
N ASP A 165 10.11 -17.69 12.92
CA ASP A 165 10.90 -17.11 14.01
C ASP A 165 11.36 -15.69 13.67
N PHE A 166 10.44 -14.76 13.86
CA PHE A 166 10.71 -13.34 13.68
C PHE A 166 11.84 -12.85 14.59
N GLY A 167 11.91 -13.37 15.83
CA GLY A 167 12.92 -12.94 16.81
C GLY A 167 14.34 -13.25 16.34
N LYS A 168 14.54 -14.42 15.72
CA LYS A 168 15.84 -14.80 15.16
C LYS A 168 16.25 -13.87 14.01
N SER A 169 15.38 -13.67 13.03
CA SER A 169 15.66 -12.80 11.89
C SER A 169 15.88 -11.35 12.31
N HIS A 170 15.07 -10.84 13.25
CA HIS A 170 15.25 -9.49 13.80
C HIS A 170 16.60 -9.33 14.49
N LYS A 171 17.02 -10.34 15.29
CA LYS A 171 18.32 -10.32 15.98
C LYS A 171 19.49 -10.34 14.98
N GLU A 172 19.41 -11.17 13.94
CA GLU A 172 20.44 -11.27 12.91
C GLU A 172 20.60 -9.93 12.17
N LEU A 173 19.50 -9.28 11.79
CA LEU A 173 19.52 -7.97 11.15
C LEU A 173 20.04 -6.88 12.10
N SER A 174 19.60 -6.87 13.36
CA SER A 174 20.05 -5.90 14.36
C SER A 174 21.57 -5.94 14.60
N ASN A 175 22.19 -7.11 14.44
CA ASN A 175 23.64 -7.25 14.57
C ASN A 175 24.43 -6.59 13.41
N GLN A 176 23.75 -6.18 12.34
CA GLN A 176 24.37 -5.54 11.16
C GLN A 176 24.40 -4.00 11.25
N ASN A 177 24.15 -3.42 12.42
CA ASN A 177 24.06 -1.96 12.63
C ASN A 177 23.01 -1.28 11.74
N LEU A 178 21.84 -1.92 11.58
CA LEU A 178 20.70 -1.41 10.80
C LEU A 178 19.82 -0.47 11.62
N ASN A 179 19.26 0.53 10.96
CA ASN A 179 18.19 1.36 11.52
C ASN A 179 16.83 0.75 11.18
N MET A 180 16.24 -0.01 12.11
CA MET A 180 15.00 -0.74 11.88
C MET A 180 13.76 0.05 12.28
N ARG A 181 12.68 -0.12 11.52
CA ARG A 181 11.37 0.47 11.76
C ARG A 181 10.29 -0.60 11.62
N GLU A 182 9.31 -0.59 12.51
CA GLU A 182 8.04 -1.33 12.38
C GLU A 182 6.93 -0.28 12.26
N SER A 183 6.67 0.15 11.03
CA SER A 183 5.77 1.28 10.76
C SER A 183 4.29 0.90 10.84
N GLY A 184 3.97 -0.35 10.50
CA GLY A 184 2.60 -0.86 10.44
C GLY A 184 1.85 -0.51 9.14
N CYS A 185 2.52 0.12 8.13
CA CYS A 185 1.92 0.49 6.85
C CYS A 185 2.87 0.15 5.69
N VAL A 186 2.72 -1.04 5.12
CA VAL A 186 3.67 -1.61 4.14
C VAL A 186 3.63 -0.86 2.81
N SER A 187 2.45 -0.47 2.33
CA SER A 187 2.33 0.25 1.07
C SER A 187 3.05 1.60 1.11
N LEU A 188 2.97 2.29 2.26
CA LEU A 188 3.66 3.56 2.46
C LEU A 188 5.17 3.35 2.63
N ASP A 189 5.59 2.28 3.31
CA ASP A 189 7.01 1.93 3.44
C ASP A 189 7.65 1.65 2.07
N LEU A 190 6.96 0.91 1.19
CA LEU A 190 7.41 0.69 -0.18
C LEU A 190 7.49 1.99 -0.99
N ALA A 191 6.52 2.88 -0.83
CA ALA A 191 6.56 4.21 -1.44
C ALA A 191 7.75 5.04 -0.91
N TYR A 192 8.10 4.90 0.38
CA TYR A 192 9.26 5.54 0.98
C TYR A 192 10.59 4.96 0.49
N VAL A 193 10.65 3.66 0.18
CA VAL A 193 11.82 3.09 -0.53
C VAL A 193 11.96 3.76 -1.90
N GLY A 194 10.87 3.90 -2.63
CA GLY A 194 10.86 4.64 -3.89
C GLY A 194 11.32 6.10 -3.75
N ALA A 195 11.02 6.76 -2.63
CA ALA A 195 11.42 8.15 -2.37
C ALA A 195 12.83 8.29 -1.73
N GLY A 196 13.55 7.18 -1.52
CA GLY A 196 14.87 7.20 -0.87
C GLY A 196 14.84 7.58 0.62
N ARG A 197 13.68 7.45 1.27
CA ARG A 197 13.51 7.67 2.71
C ARG A 197 13.77 6.41 3.53
N LEU A 198 13.57 5.25 2.91
CA LEU A 198 13.95 3.94 3.39
C LEU A 198 14.85 3.28 2.34
N ASP A 199 15.72 2.40 2.79
CA ASP A 199 16.61 1.64 1.91
C ASP A 199 16.02 0.28 1.54
N GLY A 200 15.05 -0.20 2.29
CA GLY A 200 14.35 -1.44 2.00
C GLY A 200 13.17 -1.71 2.93
N VAL A 201 12.34 -2.65 2.49
CA VAL A 201 11.23 -3.22 3.28
C VAL A 201 11.41 -4.72 3.29
N TRP A 202 11.24 -5.31 4.46
CA TRP A 202 11.30 -6.74 4.65
C TRP A 202 10.06 -7.24 5.38
N GLY A 203 9.51 -8.36 4.96
CA GLY A 203 8.37 -8.98 5.61
C GLY A 203 8.11 -10.38 5.10
N TYR A 204 7.34 -11.14 5.86
CA TYR A 204 6.90 -12.47 5.52
C TYR A 204 5.36 -12.52 5.58
N ASP A 205 4.74 -13.33 4.72
CA ASP A 205 3.28 -13.49 4.68
C ASP A 205 2.55 -12.14 4.41
N ILE A 206 2.97 -11.45 3.36
CA ILE A 206 2.41 -10.16 2.97
C ILE A 206 1.36 -10.39 1.89
N ASN A 207 0.17 -9.80 2.07
CA ASN A 207 -0.92 -9.91 1.11
C ASN A 207 -0.65 -9.02 -0.13
N ILE A 208 -1.13 -9.44 -1.29
CA ILE A 208 -1.04 -8.65 -2.54
C ILE A 208 -1.66 -7.26 -2.39
N LEU A 209 -2.75 -7.12 -1.63
CA LEU A 209 -3.39 -5.83 -1.36
C LEU A 209 -2.47 -4.85 -0.64
N ASP A 210 -1.53 -5.35 0.18
CA ASP A 210 -0.60 -4.51 0.95
C ASP A 210 0.59 -4.04 0.10
N ILE A 211 0.95 -4.78 -0.97
CA ILE A 211 2.20 -4.53 -1.70
C ILE A 211 2.01 -4.04 -3.14
N ALA A 212 0.90 -4.39 -3.80
CA ALA A 212 0.75 -4.22 -5.24
C ALA A 212 1.09 -2.80 -5.73
N ALA A 213 0.50 -1.78 -5.11
CA ALA A 213 0.74 -0.40 -5.51
C ALA A 213 2.15 0.09 -5.14
N GLY A 214 2.58 -0.15 -3.89
CA GLY A 214 3.89 0.27 -3.41
C GLY A 214 5.04 -0.39 -4.17
N ALA A 215 4.87 -1.67 -4.56
CA ALA A 215 5.86 -2.41 -5.34
C ALA A 215 6.13 -1.76 -6.70
N LEU A 216 5.10 -1.38 -7.46
CA LEU A 216 5.31 -0.68 -8.74
C LEU A 216 6.06 0.64 -8.53
N ILE A 217 5.69 1.44 -7.50
CA ILE A 217 6.35 2.71 -7.21
C ILE A 217 7.85 2.50 -6.95
N ALA A 218 8.20 1.46 -6.18
CA ALA A 218 9.59 1.14 -5.91
C ALA A 218 10.30 0.54 -7.14
N GLN A 219 9.64 -0.33 -7.95
CA GLN A 219 10.20 -0.94 -9.16
C GLN A 219 10.57 0.08 -10.24
N GLU A 220 9.76 1.12 -10.43
CA GLU A 220 10.02 2.16 -11.43
C GLU A 220 11.29 2.96 -11.17
N LEU A 221 11.94 2.75 -10.04
CA LEU A 221 13.20 3.37 -9.65
C LEU A 221 14.39 2.40 -9.65
N SER A 222 14.26 1.25 -10.29
CA SER A 222 15.30 0.22 -10.51
C SER A 222 15.83 -0.46 -9.24
N LEU A 223 14.99 -0.62 -8.19
CA LEU A 223 15.43 -1.05 -6.86
C LEU A 223 14.96 -2.41 -6.38
N ILE A 224 14.20 -3.20 -7.16
CA ILE A 224 13.60 -4.38 -6.53
C ILE A 224 14.04 -5.69 -7.12
N HIS A 225 14.64 -6.53 -6.26
CA HIS A 225 14.44 -7.97 -6.28
C HIS A 225 13.28 -8.31 -5.32
N ILE A 226 12.06 -8.45 -5.84
CA ILE A 226 11.00 -9.16 -5.13
C ILE A 226 11.30 -10.64 -5.33
N SER A 227 11.91 -11.28 -4.35
CA SER A 227 11.96 -12.74 -4.31
C SER A 227 10.62 -13.24 -3.78
N GLU A 228 9.83 -13.91 -4.61
CA GLU A 228 8.73 -14.72 -4.10
C GLU A 228 9.30 -15.76 -3.13
N PRO A 229 8.62 -16.01 -1.99
CA PRO A 229 9.00 -17.09 -1.12
C PRO A 229 8.91 -18.39 -1.91
N THR A 230 10.04 -19.02 -2.19
CA THR A 230 10.08 -20.38 -2.75
C THR A 230 9.26 -21.26 -1.81
N ARG A 231 8.09 -21.71 -2.27
CA ARG A 231 7.37 -22.79 -1.63
C ARG A 231 8.28 -24.00 -1.65
N HIS A 232 8.96 -24.28 -0.57
CA HIS A 232 9.53 -25.59 -0.36
C HIS A 232 8.36 -26.56 -0.14
N THR A 233 7.86 -27.14 -1.23
CA THR A 233 7.07 -28.38 -1.17
C THR A 233 7.98 -29.46 -0.62
N ARG A 234 7.70 -29.86 0.60
CA ARG A 234 8.10 -31.17 1.13
C ARG A 234 6.97 -32.14 0.95
#